data_ac8661a694b0543cad974ef6666de5cb
#
_entry.id   ac8661a694b0543cad974ef6666de5cb
#
_cell.length_a   1.000
_cell.length_b   1.000
_cell.length_c   1.000
_cell.angle_alpha   90.00
_cell.angle_beta   90.00
_cell.angle_gamma   90.00
#
_symmetry.space_group_name_H-M   'P 1'
#
loop_
_entity.id
_entity.type
_entity.pdbx_description
1 polymer ?
#
loop_
_entity_poly.entity_id
_entity_poly.type
_entity_poly.pdbx_seq_one_letter_code
_entity_poly.pdbx_strand_id
1 'polypeptide(L)'
;MYFWDKHKTITSYYELLSGEVCDRYELTQMEYDILMFLHNNPQLNTAAEIVKIRKSTKSHVSTSLKKLENRGFVKRIQSEDNKKHIEIVLLDRATLIVEAGLNAQKQFAQDVLRGL
;
A
#
# COMPACT_ATOMS: atom_id res chain seq x y z
N MET A 1 -3.51 -9.77 -29.11
CA MET A 1 -3.08 -10.92 -28.34
C MET A 1 -1.77 -10.69 -27.60
N TYR A 2 -0.76 -10.20 -28.24
CA TYR A 2 0.51 -9.88 -27.59
C TYR A 2 0.38 -8.86 -26.47
N PHE A 3 -0.50 -7.89 -26.64
CA PHE A 3 -0.77 -6.87 -25.62
C PHE A 3 -1.31 -7.51 -24.33
N TRP A 4 -2.23 -8.48 -24.45
CA TRP A 4 -2.79 -9.17 -23.29
C TRP A 4 -1.73 -9.94 -22.52
N ASP A 5 -0.92 -10.70 -23.21
CA ASP A 5 0.11 -11.52 -22.59
C ASP A 5 1.15 -10.66 -21.87
N LYS A 6 1.56 -9.55 -22.52
CA LYS A 6 2.53 -8.63 -21.93
C LYS A 6 1.98 -7.92 -20.70
N HIS A 7 0.72 -7.47 -20.76
CA HIS A 7 0.06 -6.82 -19.63
C HIS A 7 -0.05 -7.77 -18.45
N LYS A 8 -0.47 -8.99 -18.70
CA LYS A 8 -0.59 -10.01 -17.67
C LYS A 8 0.75 -10.34 -17.03
N THR A 9 1.80 -10.43 -17.83
CA THR A 9 3.15 -10.69 -17.35
C THR A 9 3.64 -9.56 -16.44
N ILE A 10 3.40 -8.30 -16.82
CA ILE A 10 3.78 -7.14 -16.03
C ILE A 10 3.06 -7.14 -14.67
N THR A 11 1.76 -7.40 -14.67
CA THR A 11 0.95 -7.45 -13.45
C THR A 11 1.44 -8.56 -12.52
N SER A 12 1.70 -9.75 -13.07
CA SER A 12 2.19 -10.89 -12.29
C SER A 12 3.56 -10.62 -11.69
N TYR A 13 4.43 -9.93 -12.42
CA TYR A 13 5.76 -9.61 -11.93
C TYR A 13 5.68 -8.60 -10.78
N TYR A 14 4.81 -7.60 -10.89
CA TYR A 14 4.60 -6.65 -9.80
C TYR A 14 4.09 -7.36 -8.54
N GLU A 15 3.15 -8.28 -8.70
CA GLU A 15 2.62 -9.07 -7.59
C GLU A 15 3.70 -9.94 -6.96
N LEU A 16 4.60 -10.50 -7.76
CA LEU A 16 5.72 -11.27 -7.25
C LEU A 16 6.64 -10.42 -6.38
N LEU A 17 7.04 -9.25 -6.87
CA LEU A 17 7.94 -8.36 -6.13
C LEU A 17 7.30 -7.85 -4.84
N SER A 18 6.05 -7.41 -4.89
CA SER A 18 5.35 -6.95 -3.70
C SER A 18 5.04 -8.11 -2.75
N GLY A 19 4.78 -9.29 -3.29
CA GLY A 19 4.55 -10.51 -2.49
C GLY A 19 5.74 -10.91 -1.65
N GLU A 20 6.95 -10.70 -2.13
CA GLU A 20 8.16 -10.97 -1.35
C GLU A 20 8.23 -10.08 -0.11
N VAL A 21 7.84 -8.82 -0.25
CA VAL A 21 7.78 -7.89 0.88
C VAL A 21 6.68 -8.31 1.84
N CYS A 22 5.50 -8.66 1.33
CA CYS A 22 4.39 -9.12 2.14
C CYS A 22 4.77 -10.36 2.96
N ASP A 23 5.43 -11.33 2.33
CA ASP A 23 5.82 -12.56 3.01
C ASP A 23 6.84 -12.28 4.12
N ARG A 24 7.80 -11.41 3.83
CA ARG A 24 8.86 -11.06 4.79
C ARG A 24 8.29 -10.42 6.06
N TYR A 25 7.30 -9.57 5.92
CA TYR A 25 6.74 -8.81 7.03
C TYR A 25 5.36 -9.30 7.48
N GLU A 26 4.92 -10.43 6.94
CA GLU A 26 3.64 -11.05 7.28
C GLU A 26 2.47 -10.07 7.08
N LEU A 27 2.40 -9.49 5.88
CA LEU A 27 1.35 -8.56 5.48
C LEU A 27 0.45 -9.18 4.42
N THR A 28 -0.82 -8.80 4.44
CA THR A 28 -1.68 -9.04 3.29
C THR A 28 -1.33 -8.04 2.20
N GLN A 29 -1.73 -8.32 0.96
CA GLN A 29 -1.52 -7.38 -0.14
C GLN A 29 -2.18 -6.03 0.15
N MET A 30 -3.40 -6.03 0.71
CA MET A 30 -4.09 -4.79 1.05
C MET A 30 -3.33 -3.97 2.10
N GLU A 31 -2.80 -4.63 3.13
CA GLU A 31 -2.01 -3.96 4.15
C GLU A 31 -0.77 -3.30 3.55
N TYR A 32 -0.07 -4.03 2.71
CA TYR A 32 1.10 -3.50 1.99
C TYR A 32 0.71 -2.31 1.11
N ASP A 33 -0.36 -2.46 0.32
CA ASP A 33 -0.82 -1.40 -0.57
C ASP A 33 -1.17 -0.13 0.19
N ILE A 34 -1.79 -0.27 1.37
CA ILE A 34 -2.13 0.87 2.22
C ILE A 34 -0.87 1.61 2.69
N LEU A 35 0.12 0.85 3.17
CA LEU A 35 1.37 1.46 3.65
C LEU A 35 2.07 2.23 2.53
N MET A 36 2.16 1.65 1.35
CA MET A 36 2.79 2.29 0.20
C MET A 36 2.00 3.50 -0.29
N PHE A 37 0.66 3.38 -0.28
CA PHE A 37 -0.20 4.51 -0.64
C PHE A 37 -0.01 5.70 0.30
N LEU A 38 0.03 5.45 1.60
CA LEU A 38 0.24 6.51 2.58
C LEU A 38 1.60 7.18 2.43
N HIS A 39 2.63 6.41 2.12
CA HIS A 39 3.96 6.96 1.90
C HIS A 39 4.00 7.83 0.63
N ASN A 40 3.42 7.34 -0.46
CA ASN A 40 3.46 8.01 -1.75
C ASN A 40 2.49 9.19 -1.85
N ASN A 41 1.44 9.20 -1.02
CA ASN A 41 0.38 10.21 -1.09
C ASN A 41 0.02 10.74 0.31
N PRO A 42 0.95 11.42 0.98
CA PRO A 42 0.72 11.83 2.36
C PRO A 42 -0.43 12.82 2.54
N GLN A 43 -0.87 13.48 1.46
CA GLN A 43 -1.99 14.41 1.51
C GLN A 43 -3.35 13.71 1.40
N LEU A 44 -3.36 12.44 0.98
CA LEU A 44 -4.58 11.64 0.77
C LEU A 44 -4.67 10.55 1.82
N ASN A 45 -4.46 10.91 3.06
CA ASN A 45 -4.22 9.98 4.16
C ASN A 45 -5.47 9.65 4.98
N THR A 46 -6.65 9.66 4.37
CA THR A 46 -7.89 9.24 5.04
C THR A 46 -8.35 7.88 4.53
N ALA A 47 -9.10 7.15 5.37
CA ALA A 47 -9.67 5.88 4.96
C ALA A 47 -10.56 6.03 3.72
N ALA A 48 -11.31 7.15 3.64
CA ALA A 48 -12.19 7.42 2.51
C ALA A 48 -11.40 7.55 1.20
N GLU A 49 -10.25 8.22 1.25
CA GLU A 49 -9.40 8.36 0.06
C GLU A 49 -8.80 7.02 -0.37
N ILE A 50 -8.41 6.19 0.59
CA ILE A 50 -7.87 4.86 0.28
C ILE A 50 -8.94 4.01 -0.40
N VAL A 51 -10.17 4.00 0.13
CA VAL A 51 -11.29 3.28 -0.46
C VAL A 51 -11.53 3.74 -1.90
N LYS A 52 -11.57 5.06 -2.10
CA LYS A 52 -11.87 5.67 -3.39
C LYS A 52 -10.83 5.31 -4.45
N ILE A 53 -9.56 5.44 -4.11
CA ILE A 53 -8.47 5.26 -5.07
C ILE A 53 -8.18 3.79 -5.33
N ARG A 54 -8.21 2.96 -4.30
CA ARG A 54 -7.96 1.53 -4.45
C ARG A 54 -9.18 0.76 -4.96
N LYS A 55 -10.32 1.40 -5.10
CA LYS A 55 -11.57 0.77 -5.54
C LYS A 55 -11.90 -0.45 -4.70
N SER A 56 -11.64 -0.37 -3.42
CA SER A 56 -11.87 -1.46 -2.49
C SER A 56 -13.10 -1.17 -1.64
N THR A 57 -13.56 -2.16 -0.87
CA THR A 57 -14.68 -1.95 0.03
C THR A 57 -14.23 -1.22 1.28
N LYS A 58 -15.11 -0.42 1.84
CA LYS A 58 -14.87 0.29 3.10
C LYS A 58 -14.52 -0.70 4.21
N SER A 59 -15.21 -1.83 4.26
CA SER A 59 -15.00 -2.87 5.26
C SER A 59 -13.60 -3.47 5.16
N HIS A 60 -13.14 -3.78 3.97
CA HIS A 60 -11.83 -4.37 3.74
C HIS A 60 -10.70 -3.41 4.16
N VAL A 61 -10.82 -2.14 3.76
CA VAL A 61 -9.84 -1.11 4.13
C VAL A 61 -9.84 -0.89 5.63
N SER A 62 -11.02 -0.80 6.25
CA SER A 62 -11.15 -0.59 7.69
C SER A 62 -10.52 -1.73 8.50
N THR A 63 -10.75 -2.97 8.10
CA THR A 63 -10.17 -4.15 8.75
C THR A 63 -8.65 -4.14 8.65
N SER A 64 -8.13 -3.83 7.45
CA SER A 64 -6.70 -3.80 7.22
C SER A 64 -6.02 -2.68 8.01
N LEU A 65 -6.65 -1.49 8.08
CA LEU A 65 -6.13 -0.37 8.87
C LEU A 65 -6.07 -0.71 10.35
N LYS A 66 -7.09 -1.39 10.86
CA LYS A 66 -7.11 -1.80 12.27
C LYS A 66 -5.97 -2.75 12.58
N LYS A 67 -5.69 -3.70 11.70
CA LYS A 67 -4.56 -4.63 11.86
C LYS A 67 -3.23 -3.90 11.83
N LEU A 68 -3.06 -2.95 10.92
CA LEU A 68 -1.84 -2.15 10.84
C LEU A 68 -1.65 -1.30 12.10
N GLU A 69 -2.74 -0.73 12.60
CA GLU A 69 -2.71 0.06 13.84
C GLU A 69 -2.31 -0.81 15.03
N ASN A 70 -2.89 -2.01 15.12
CA ASN A 70 -2.58 -2.93 16.22
C ASN A 70 -1.12 -3.38 16.19
N ARG A 71 -0.51 -3.46 15.02
CA ARG A 71 0.90 -3.82 14.88
C ARG A 71 1.85 -2.63 15.04
N GLY A 72 1.31 -1.43 15.22
CA GLY A 72 2.12 -0.23 15.44
C GLY A 72 2.73 0.36 14.17
N PHE A 73 2.17 0.06 12.99
CA PHE A 73 2.67 0.59 11.73
C PHE A 73 2.01 1.90 11.34
N VAL A 74 0.77 2.12 11.77
CA VAL A 74 0.04 3.35 11.52
C VAL A 74 -0.68 3.79 12.78
N LYS A 75 -1.10 5.04 12.78
CA LYS A 75 -1.86 5.62 13.87
C LYS A 75 -2.95 6.52 13.28
N ARG A 76 -4.11 6.53 13.90
CA ARG A 76 -5.21 7.40 13.51
C ARG A 76 -5.19 8.65 14.36
N ILE A 77 -5.29 9.80 13.69
CA ILE A 77 -5.35 11.09 14.36
C ILE A 77 -6.68 11.75 13.97
N GLN A 78 -7.51 11.98 14.98
CA GLN A 78 -8.79 12.63 14.76
C GLN A 78 -8.61 14.14 14.83
N SER A 79 -9.21 14.87 13.87
CA SER A 79 -9.18 16.32 13.86
C SER A 79 -10.01 16.88 15.03
N GLU A 80 -9.49 17.89 15.70
CA GLU A 80 -10.22 18.56 16.77
C GLU A 80 -11.45 19.32 16.25
N ASP A 81 -11.33 19.87 15.04
CA ASP A 81 -12.38 20.67 14.41
C ASP A 81 -13.45 19.83 13.75
N ASN A 82 -13.10 18.63 13.31
CA ASN A 82 -14.04 17.76 12.59
C ASN A 82 -13.81 16.31 13.02
N LYS A 83 -14.69 15.81 13.86
CA LYS A 83 -14.61 14.45 14.40
C LYS A 83 -14.73 13.37 13.34
N LYS A 84 -15.27 13.70 12.15
CA LYS A 84 -15.40 12.76 11.04
C LYS A 84 -14.13 12.69 10.20
N HIS A 85 -13.24 13.65 10.37
CA HIS A 85 -11.99 13.67 9.63
C HIS A 85 -10.91 12.95 10.44
N ILE A 86 -10.51 11.79 9.97
CA ILE A 86 -9.49 10.97 10.62
C ILE A 86 -8.33 10.80 9.65
N GLU A 87 -7.18 11.30 10.04
CA GLU A 87 -5.94 11.13 9.29
C GLU A 87 -5.21 9.89 9.74
N ILE A 88 -4.57 9.21 8.80
CA ILE A 88 -3.81 8.00 9.06
C ILE A 88 -2.35 8.31 8.79
N VAL A 89 -1.51 8.13 9.81
CA VAL A 89 -0.10 8.50 9.76
C VAL A 89 0.77 7.26 9.91
N LEU A 90 1.79 7.17 9.05
CA LEU A 90 2.79 6.11 9.15
C LEU A 90 3.66 6.34 10.38
N LEU A 91 3.94 5.27 11.11
CA LEU A 91 4.84 5.30 12.25
C LEU A 91 6.21 4.76 11.87
N ASP A 92 7.22 5.07 12.67
CA ASP A 92 8.61 4.68 12.41
C ASP A 92 8.76 3.16 12.23
N ARG A 93 7.93 2.39 12.90
CA ARG A 93 7.97 0.93 12.80
C ARG A 93 7.71 0.42 11.37
N ALA A 94 7.04 1.22 10.54
CA ALA A 94 6.77 0.86 9.16
C ALA A 94 7.92 1.21 8.20
N THR A 95 8.95 1.91 8.68
CA THR A 95 10.03 2.42 7.82
C THR A 95 10.70 1.33 6.99
N LEU A 96 11.05 0.20 7.62
CA LEU A 96 11.71 -0.89 6.90
C LEU A 96 10.83 -1.50 5.82
N ILE A 97 9.52 -1.60 6.09
CA ILE A 97 8.55 -2.13 5.13
C ILE A 97 8.45 -1.17 3.95
N VAL A 98 8.33 0.13 4.21
CA VAL A 98 8.25 1.15 3.18
C VAL A 98 9.52 1.14 2.31
N GLU A 99 10.68 1.07 2.92
CA GLU A 99 11.94 1.00 2.18
C GLU A 99 12.00 -0.24 1.28
N ALA A 100 11.58 -1.40 1.79
CA ALA A 100 11.53 -2.61 0.99
C ALA A 100 10.54 -2.46 -0.16
N GLY A 101 9.40 -1.81 0.08
CA GLY A 101 8.41 -1.54 -0.95
C GLY A 101 8.91 -0.59 -2.02
N LEU A 102 9.64 0.46 -1.62
CA LEU A 102 10.23 1.39 -2.58
C LEU A 102 11.27 0.70 -3.45
N ASN A 103 12.07 -0.20 -2.88
CA ASN A 103 13.03 -0.98 -3.64
C ASN A 103 12.32 -1.90 -4.64
N ALA A 104 11.21 -2.52 -4.23
CA ALA A 104 10.42 -3.36 -5.13
C ALA A 104 9.83 -2.55 -6.27
N GLN A 105 9.30 -1.36 -6.00
CA GLN A 105 8.77 -0.46 -7.02
C GLN A 105 9.86 -0.03 -8.00
N LYS A 106 11.04 0.29 -7.50
CA LYS A 106 12.17 0.69 -8.32
C LYS A 106 12.62 -0.46 -9.22
N GLN A 107 12.72 -1.66 -8.67
CA GLN A 107 13.09 -2.85 -9.43
C GLN A 107 12.07 -3.13 -10.54
N PHE A 108 10.78 -3.04 -10.21
CA PHE A 108 9.72 -3.23 -11.18
C PHE A 108 9.82 -2.22 -12.32
N ALA A 109 10.00 -0.95 -12.01
CA ALA A 109 10.10 0.11 -13.02
C ALA A 109 11.31 -0.11 -13.94
N GLN A 110 12.46 -0.47 -13.38
CA GLN A 110 13.67 -0.73 -14.15
C GLN A 110 13.46 -1.90 -15.12
N ASP A 111 12.85 -2.98 -14.63
CA ASP A 111 12.67 -4.18 -15.45
C ASP A 111 11.62 -3.97 -16.54
N VAL A 112 10.56 -3.22 -16.27
CA VAL A 112 9.55 -2.86 -17.27
C VAL A 112 10.16 -2.00 -18.37
N LEU A 113 11.00 -1.03 -18.02
CA LEU A 113 11.68 -0.17 -18.99
C LEU A 113 12.66 -0.93 -19.86
N ARG A 114 13.16 -2.07 -19.40
CA ARG A 114 14.03 -2.93 -20.19
C ARG A 114 13.28 -3.86 -21.14
N GLY A 115 11.96 -3.75 -21.17
CA GLY A 115 11.15 -4.55 -22.07
C GLY A 115 10.76 -5.92 -21.53
N LEU A 116 10.58 -6.01 -20.25
CA LEU A 116 10.14 -7.24 -19.59
C LEU A 116 9.01 -7.96 -20.31
#